data_804b83049703a4eb869127e800d517c5
#
_entry.id   804b83049703a4eb869127e800d517c5
#
_cell.length_a   1.000
_cell.length_b   1.000
_cell.length_c   1.000
_cell.angle_alpha   90.00
_cell.angle_beta   90.00
_cell.angle_gamma   90.00
#
_symmetry.space_group_name_H-M   'P 1'
#
loop_
_entity.id
_entity.type
_entity.pdbx_description
1 polymer ?
#
loop_
_entity_poly.entity_id
_entity_poly.type
_entity_poly.pdbx_seq_one_letter_code
_entity_poly.pdbx_strand_id
1 'polypeptide(L)'
;VSLQPPVFPAEPTRFPLTKLAITRISGQDRVKYLQGQVTCDVNALQPGQQTPGGHCDPKGKLWSNFRLLCLDDSLLLLTSPSVLERQLPELKKFAVFSKVEIAADERHATGIAGTGSDGWIAAQFGLEQSGLIDGGMAVKIEQDRWLLVSNQQADALPQGDESLWWGLEIKAGLPHMEAVHQGS
;
A
#
# COMPACT_ATOMS: atom_id res chain seq x y z
N VAL A 1 -5.16 -6.77 29.80
CA VAL A 1 -4.85 -7.33 28.47
C VAL A 1 -3.33 -7.42 28.37
N SER A 2 -2.77 -8.64 28.45
CA SER A 2 -1.34 -8.86 28.26
C SER A 2 -0.98 -8.55 26.81
N LEU A 3 -0.36 -7.41 26.58
CA LEU A 3 0.21 -7.04 25.29
C LEU A 3 1.49 -7.86 25.10
N GLN A 4 1.35 -9.12 24.68
CA GLN A 4 2.51 -9.86 24.22
C GLN A 4 2.98 -9.22 22.90
N PRO A 5 4.31 -9.04 22.72
CA PRO A 5 4.82 -8.56 21.44
C PRO A 5 4.43 -9.51 20.33
N PRO A 6 4.17 -9.01 19.10
CA PRO A 6 3.81 -9.88 17.99
C PRO A 6 4.91 -10.89 17.72
N VAL A 7 4.54 -12.18 17.63
CA VAL A 7 5.48 -13.27 17.32
C VAL A 7 5.57 -13.38 15.80
N PHE A 8 6.78 -13.25 15.26
CA PHE A 8 7.01 -13.40 13.84
C PHE A 8 6.72 -14.85 13.41
N PRO A 9 5.93 -15.09 12.34
CA PRO A 9 5.59 -16.45 11.92
C PRO A 9 6.83 -17.29 11.58
N ALA A 10 6.81 -18.57 11.95
CA ALA A 10 7.91 -19.50 11.69
C ALA A 10 8.01 -19.96 10.22
N GLU A 11 6.98 -19.73 9.43
CA GLU A 11 6.88 -20.07 8.02
C GLU A 11 6.15 -18.97 7.24
N PRO A 12 6.30 -18.90 5.90
CA PRO A 12 5.54 -17.96 5.09
C PRO A 12 4.04 -18.08 5.35
N THR A 13 3.42 -16.99 5.75
CA THR A 13 2.02 -16.90 6.15
C THR A 13 1.38 -15.72 5.43
N ARG A 14 0.17 -15.89 4.91
CA ARG A 14 -0.58 -14.82 4.27
C ARG A 14 -1.52 -14.14 5.24
N PHE A 15 -1.68 -12.85 5.07
CA PHE A 15 -2.56 -11.99 5.85
C PHE A 15 -3.44 -11.18 4.90
N PRO A 16 -4.67 -11.60 4.59
CA PRO A 16 -5.60 -10.76 3.84
C PRO A 16 -5.85 -9.46 4.60
N LEU A 17 -5.56 -8.31 3.97
CA LEU A 17 -5.60 -7.01 4.63
C LEU A 17 -6.90 -6.28 4.31
N THR A 18 -7.88 -6.40 5.19
CA THR A 18 -9.19 -5.75 5.05
C THR A 18 -9.16 -4.27 5.46
N LYS A 19 -8.14 -3.86 6.22
CA LYS A 19 -7.94 -2.47 6.66
C LYS A 19 -7.12 -1.62 5.66
N LEU A 20 -6.87 -2.13 4.47
CA LEU A 20 -6.31 -1.38 3.36
C LEU A 20 -7.32 -1.26 2.23
N ALA A 21 -7.46 -0.05 1.72
CA ALA A 21 -8.17 0.25 0.49
C ALA A 21 -7.19 0.76 -0.57
N ILE A 22 -7.47 0.47 -1.81
CA ILE A 22 -6.61 0.80 -2.93
C ILE A 22 -7.33 1.79 -3.84
N THR A 23 -6.71 2.95 -4.08
CA THR A 23 -7.15 3.92 -5.06
C THR A 23 -6.24 3.84 -6.27
N ARG A 24 -6.82 3.67 -7.46
CA ARG A 24 -6.11 3.69 -8.72
C ARG A 24 -6.17 5.06 -9.35
N ILE A 25 -5.01 5.57 -9.76
CA ILE A 25 -4.86 6.82 -10.50
C ILE A 25 -4.24 6.47 -11.84
N SER A 26 -4.98 6.67 -12.93
CA SER A 26 -4.57 6.37 -14.29
C SER A 26 -4.73 7.59 -15.19
N GLY A 27 -4.25 7.48 -16.44
CA GLY A 27 -4.32 8.54 -17.42
C GLY A 27 -2.97 9.20 -17.68
N GLN A 28 -2.92 9.97 -18.75
CA GLN A 28 -1.69 10.59 -19.26
C GLN A 28 -1.05 11.54 -18.23
N ASP A 29 -1.85 12.27 -17.48
CA ASP A 29 -1.40 13.30 -16.54
C ASP A 29 -1.24 12.78 -15.10
N ARG A 30 -1.36 11.46 -14.86
CA ARG A 30 -1.39 10.88 -13.50
C ARG A 30 -0.22 11.27 -12.61
N VAL A 31 1.00 11.24 -13.16
CA VAL A 31 2.22 11.57 -12.39
C VAL A 31 2.25 13.06 -12.08
N LYS A 32 2.08 13.91 -13.08
CA LYS A 32 2.06 15.37 -12.92
C LYS A 32 0.97 15.83 -11.96
N TYR A 33 -0.22 15.25 -12.09
CA TYR A 33 -1.35 15.58 -11.23
C TYR A 33 -1.07 15.20 -9.77
N LEU A 34 -0.65 13.94 -9.53
CA LEU A 34 -0.42 13.47 -8.17
C LEU A 34 0.76 14.18 -7.50
N GLN A 35 1.83 14.49 -8.25
CA GLN A 35 2.99 15.24 -7.73
C GLN A 35 2.58 16.57 -7.09
N GLY A 36 1.56 17.22 -7.60
CA GLY A 36 1.02 18.47 -7.05
C GLY A 36 0.14 18.30 -5.81
N GLN A 37 -0.21 17.07 -5.43
CA GLN A 37 -1.17 16.79 -4.36
C GLN A 37 -0.53 16.15 -3.11
N VAL A 38 0.66 15.58 -3.23
CA VAL A 38 1.26 14.73 -2.20
C VAL A 38 2.68 15.16 -1.83
N THR A 39 3.17 14.67 -0.70
CA THR A 39 4.46 15.06 -0.14
C THR A 39 5.65 14.29 -0.70
N CYS A 40 5.41 13.11 -1.29
CA CYS A 40 6.48 12.29 -1.86
C CYS A 40 6.82 12.69 -3.31
N ASP A 41 8.00 12.29 -3.76
CA ASP A 41 8.45 12.53 -5.13
C ASP A 41 7.90 11.45 -6.07
N VAL A 42 6.76 11.75 -6.69
CA VAL A 42 6.10 10.88 -7.67
C VAL A 42 6.88 10.79 -8.98
N ASN A 43 7.53 11.88 -9.38
CA ASN A 43 8.30 11.93 -10.62
C ASN A 43 9.51 10.97 -10.61
N ALA A 44 10.06 10.69 -9.44
CA ALA A 44 11.21 9.79 -9.29
C ALA A 44 10.83 8.30 -9.33
N LEU A 45 9.55 7.96 -9.18
CA LEU A 45 9.11 6.56 -9.16
C LEU A 45 9.09 5.95 -10.56
N GLN A 46 9.71 4.79 -10.67
CA GLN A 46 9.65 3.94 -11.86
C GLN A 46 8.68 2.76 -11.61
N PRO A 47 8.13 2.14 -12.67
CA PRO A 47 7.34 0.92 -12.52
C PRO A 47 8.05 -0.13 -11.67
N GLY A 48 7.33 -0.71 -10.70
CA GLY A 48 7.87 -1.66 -9.74
C GLY A 48 8.46 -1.03 -8.48
N GLN A 49 8.48 0.30 -8.38
CA GLN A 49 8.94 1.01 -7.18
C GLN A 49 7.78 1.51 -6.33
N GLN A 50 8.05 1.77 -5.07
CA GLN A 50 7.08 2.24 -4.09
C GLN A 50 7.71 3.28 -3.16
N THR A 51 6.87 4.12 -2.55
CA THR A 51 7.29 5.09 -1.53
C THR A 51 6.16 5.34 -0.55
N PRO A 52 6.46 5.58 0.73
CA PRO A 52 5.49 6.21 1.63
C PRO A 52 5.29 7.67 1.25
N GLY A 53 4.13 8.21 1.56
CA GLY A 53 3.83 9.61 1.34
C GLY A 53 2.68 10.10 2.21
N GLY A 54 2.37 11.36 2.10
CA GLY A 54 1.30 11.99 2.83
C GLY A 54 0.55 13.02 2.00
N HIS A 55 -0.67 13.28 2.39
CA HIS A 55 -1.52 14.32 1.85
C HIS A 55 -1.78 15.35 2.95
N CYS A 56 -1.41 16.58 2.70
CA CYS A 56 -1.60 17.68 3.64
C CYS A 56 -2.75 18.58 3.19
N ASP A 57 -3.41 19.21 4.15
CA ASP A 57 -4.36 20.28 3.87
C ASP A 57 -3.62 21.55 3.41
N PRO A 58 -4.34 22.59 2.95
CA PRO A 58 -3.73 23.85 2.54
C PRO A 58 -2.94 24.57 3.65
N LYS A 59 -3.13 24.19 4.90
CA LYS A 59 -2.38 24.71 6.07
C LYS A 59 -1.12 23.90 6.37
N GLY A 60 -0.83 22.89 5.56
CA GLY A 60 0.34 22.02 5.75
C GLY A 60 0.16 20.94 6.80
N LYS A 61 -1.07 20.74 7.31
CA LYS A 61 -1.37 19.70 8.29
C LYS A 61 -1.60 18.36 7.60
N LEU A 62 -0.86 17.33 8.04
CA LEU A 62 -1.03 15.98 7.53
C LEU A 62 -2.43 15.45 7.89
N TRP A 63 -3.22 15.05 6.90
CA TRP A 63 -4.52 14.45 7.13
C TRP A 63 -4.68 13.04 6.57
N SER A 64 -3.74 12.59 5.75
CA SER A 64 -3.63 11.19 5.38
C SER A 64 -2.18 10.79 5.15
N ASN A 65 -1.85 9.55 5.46
CA ASN A 65 -0.63 8.90 5.02
C ASN A 65 -1.01 7.70 4.15
N PHE A 66 -0.12 7.33 3.25
CA PHE A 66 -0.35 6.25 2.30
C PHE A 66 0.97 5.60 1.89
N ARG A 67 0.85 4.47 1.22
CA ARG A 67 1.91 3.88 0.42
C ARG A 67 1.55 4.06 -1.05
N LEU A 68 2.47 4.59 -1.83
CA LEU A 68 2.30 4.80 -3.27
C LEU A 68 3.08 3.74 -4.04
N LEU A 69 2.40 3.03 -4.92
CA LEU A 69 2.97 2.03 -5.81
C LEU A 69 2.90 2.53 -7.24
N CYS A 70 3.99 2.34 -7.99
CA CYS A 70 4.04 2.68 -9.42
C CYS A 70 3.92 1.39 -10.26
N LEU A 71 2.84 1.28 -11.02
CA LEU A 71 2.63 0.26 -12.04
C LEU A 71 3.00 0.83 -13.42
N ASP A 72 2.97 0.00 -14.47
CA ASP A 72 3.25 0.45 -15.84
C ASP A 72 2.25 1.49 -16.33
N ASP A 73 0.98 1.32 -16.00
CA ASP A 73 -0.14 2.10 -16.53
C ASP A 73 -0.85 2.98 -15.51
N SER A 74 -0.48 2.87 -14.25
CA SER A 74 -1.21 3.53 -13.15
C SER A 74 -0.37 3.68 -11.90
N LEU A 75 -0.87 4.51 -10.99
CA LEU A 75 -0.38 4.67 -9.63
C LEU A 75 -1.43 4.11 -8.68
N LEU A 76 -1.00 3.43 -7.63
CA LEU A 76 -1.89 2.91 -6.60
C LEU A 76 -1.58 3.56 -5.26
N LEU A 77 -2.60 4.14 -4.63
CA LEU A 77 -2.54 4.64 -3.26
C LEU A 77 -3.18 3.63 -2.32
N LEU A 78 -2.42 3.19 -1.32
CA LEU A 78 -2.89 2.29 -0.28
C LEU A 78 -3.12 3.08 1.01
N THR A 79 -4.36 3.13 1.46
CA THR A 79 -4.80 3.84 2.67
C THR A 79 -5.77 2.99 3.46
N SER A 80 -6.15 3.42 4.69
CA SER A 80 -7.30 2.81 5.36
C SER A 80 -8.61 3.16 4.61
N PRO A 81 -9.64 2.29 4.66
CA PRO A 81 -10.93 2.57 4.03
C PRO A 81 -11.56 3.88 4.52
N SER A 82 -11.45 4.19 5.81
CA SER A 82 -11.99 5.42 6.40
C SER A 82 -11.30 6.68 5.90
N VAL A 83 -9.99 6.60 5.65
CA VAL A 83 -9.23 7.70 5.03
C VAL A 83 -9.64 7.86 3.57
N LEU A 84 -9.81 6.77 2.84
CA LEU A 84 -10.20 6.80 1.43
C LEU A 84 -11.53 7.53 1.20
N GLU A 85 -12.54 7.29 2.03
CA GLU A 85 -13.85 7.95 1.91
C GLU A 85 -13.74 9.47 1.91
N ARG A 86 -12.80 10.03 2.65
CA ARG A 86 -12.54 11.47 2.69
C ARG A 86 -11.57 11.94 1.61
N GLN A 87 -10.57 11.15 1.31
CA GLN A 87 -9.51 11.50 0.36
C GLN A 87 -9.99 11.47 -1.08
N LEU A 88 -10.82 10.50 -1.45
CA LEU A 88 -11.23 10.30 -2.84
C LEU A 88 -11.98 11.50 -3.42
N PRO A 89 -12.97 12.12 -2.73
CA PRO A 89 -13.61 13.34 -3.22
C PRO A 89 -12.63 14.50 -3.40
N GLU A 90 -11.68 14.69 -2.48
CA GLU A 90 -10.68 15.75 -2.55
C GLU A 90 -9.75 15.57 -3.76
N LEU A 91 -9.26 14.34 -3.99
CA LEU A 91 -8.47 14.03 -5.16
C LEU A 91 -9.26 14.28 -6.46
N LYS A 92 -10.52 13.85 -6.53
CA LYS A 92 -11.36 14.05 -7.71
C LYS A 92 -11.66 15.51 -8.00
N LYS A 93 -11.77 16.33 -6.97
CA LYS A 93 -12.10 17.77 -7.10
C LYS A 93 -11.09 18.51 -7.95
N PHE A 94 -9.82 18.22 -7.83
CA PHE A 94 -8.74 18.86 -8.57
C PHE A 94 -8.39 18.17 -9.89
N ALA A 95 -8.95 16.99 -10.14
CA ALA A 95 -8.67 16.21 -11.34
C ALA A 95 -9.42 16.70 -12.60
N VAL A 96 -10.39 17.60 -12.44
CA VAL A 96 -11.33 18.03 -13.49
C VAL A 96 -10.63 18.61 -14.73
N PHE A 97 -9.47 19.21 -14.55
CA PHE A 97 -8.69 19.85 -15.63
C PHE A 97 -7.52 19.01 -16.13
N SER A 98 -7.38 17.79 -15.65
CA SER A 98 -6.28 16.89 -15.99
C SER A 98 -6.80 15.63 -16.68
N LYS A 99 -5.99 15.04 -17.55
CA LYS A 99 -6.29 13.73 -18.17
C LYS A 99 -5.96 12.62 -17.20
N VAL A 100 -6.80 12.50 -16.17
CA VAL A 100 -6.65 11.61 -15.03
C VAL A 100 -7.97 10.95 -14.69
N GLU A 101 -7.94 9.66 -14.43
CA GLU A 101 -9.06 8.91 -13.86
C GLU A 101 -8.66 8.41 -12.46
N ILE A 102 -9.54 8.64 -11.49
CA ILE A 102 -9.34 8.25 -10.09
C ILE A 102 -10.51 7.39 -9.66
N ALA A 103 -10.23 6.15 -9.28
CA ALA A 103 -11.25 5.17 -8.91
C ALA A 103 -10.74 4.21 -7.84
N ALA A 104 -11.67 3.56 -7.13
CA ALA A 104 -11.32 2.40 -6.31
C ALA A 104 -10.78 1.27 -7.19
N ASP A 105 -9.75 0.59 -6.71
CA ASP A 105 -9.16 -0.58 -7.38
C ASP A 105 -9.63 -1.86 -6.70
N GLU A 106 -9.95 -2.87 -7.48
CA GLU A 106 -10.50 -4.14 -6.99
C GLU A 106 -9.43 -5.19 -6.60
N ARG A 107 -8.13 -4.89 -6.79
CA ARG A 107 -7.05 -5.78 -6.36
C ARG A 107 -7.10 -5.98 -4.85
N HIS A 108 -6.57 -7.13 -4.43
CA HIS A 108 -6.43 -7.45 -3.02
C HIS A 108 -5.07 -6.98 -2.50
N ALA A 109 -5.04 -6.49 -1.26
CA ALA A 109 -3.82 -6.29 -0.51
C ALA A 109 -3.63 -7.48 0.43
N THR A 110 -2.54 -8.21 0.27
CA THR A 110 -2.22 -9.40 1.07
C THR A 110 -0.82 -9.25 1.65
N GLY A 111 -0.69 -9.27 2.97
CA GLY A 111 0.60 -9.35 3.63
C GLY A 111 1.15 -10.77 3.55
N ILE A 112 2.46 -10.90 3.33
CA ILE A 112 3.21 -12.15 3.44
C ILE A 112 4.29 -11.93 4.48
N ALA A 113 4.30 -12.70 5.53
CA ALA A 113 5.30 -12.61 6.59
C ALA A 113 5.61 -13.98 7.17
N GLY A 114 6.82 -14.13 7.64
CA GLY A 114 7.31 -15.38 8.25
C GLY A 114 8.64 -15.79 7.66
N THR A 115 9.40 -16.58 8.43
CA THR A 115 10.70 -17.10 8.01
C THR A 115 10.60 -17.84 6.68
N GLY A 116 11.42 -17.47 5.71
CA GLY A 116 11.40 -18.05 4.36
C GLY A 116 10.50 -17.32 3.36
N SER A 117 9.84 -16.22 3.74
CA SER A 117 8.98 -15.46 2.81
C SER A 117 9.76 -14.87 1.63
N ASP A 118 10.99 -14.40 1.84
CA ASP A 118 11.86 -13.93 0.74
C ASP A 118 12.07 -15.03 -0.30
N GLY A 119 12.36 -16.26 0.14
CA GLY A 119 12.53 -17.41 -0.73
C GLY A 119 11.23 -17.80 -1.45
N TRP A 120 10.11 -17.72 -0.77
CA TRP A 120 8.80 -18.01 -1.37
C TRP A 120 8.48 -16.99 -2.49
N ILE A 121 8.69 -15.71 -2.24
CA ILE A 121 8.50 -14.64 -3.25
C ILE A 121 9.43 -14.87 -4.45
N ALA A 122 10.70 -15.18 -4.21
CA ALA A 122 11.67 -15.46 -5.27
C ALA A 122 11.24 -16.66 -6.13
N ALA A 123 10.74 -17.71 -5.51
CA ALA A 123 10.26 -18.90 -6.21
C ALA A 123 8.99 -18.64 -7.02
N GLN A 124 8.06 -17.84 -6.49
CA GLN A 124 6.78 -17.55 -7.16
C GLN A 124 6.90 -16.49 -8.25
N PHE A 125 7.68 -15.45 -8.05
CA PHE A 125 7.70 -14.26 -8.89
C PHE A 125 9.07 -13.89 -9.46
N GLY A 126 10.13 -14.57 -9.04
CA GLY A 126 11.50 -14.25 -9.48
C GLY A 126 12.04 -12.93 -8.92
N LEU A 127 11.51 -12.45 -7.79
CA LEU A 127 11.87 -11.17 -7.21
C LEU A 127 12.70 -11.35 -5.93
N GLU A 128 13.74 -10.53 -5.78
CA GLU A 128 14.51 -10.35 -4.55
C GLU A 128 14.25 -8.98 -3.89
N GLN A 129 13.73 -8.04 -4.66
CA GLN A 129 13.31 -6.72 -4.23
C GLN A 129 11.91 -6.42 -4.80
N SER A 130 11.29 -5.34 -4.35
CA SER A 130 10.00 -4.90 -4.88
C SER A 130 10.01 -4.88 -6.41
N GLY A 131 8.92 -5.32 -7.02
CA GLY A 131 8.81 -5.35 -8.47
C GLY A 131 7.41 -5.67 -8.94
N LEU A 132 7.21 -5.51 -10.25
CA LEU A 132 5.96 -5.86 -10.90
C LEU A 132 5.78 -7.38 -10.96
N ILE A 133 4.54 -7.81 -10.78
CA ILE A 133 4.08 -9.18 -10.98
C ILE A 133 2.88 -9.17 -11.92
N ASP A 134 2.47 -10.33 -12.41
CA ASP A 134 1.26 -10.42 -13.21
C ASP A 134 0.05 -9.91 -12.41
N GLY A 135 -0.62 -8.91 -12.98
CA GLY A 135 -1.80 -8.29 -12.38
C GLY A 135 -1.54 -7.37 -11.18
N GLY A 136 -0.28 -6.98 -10.91
CA GLY A 136 -0.02 -6.09 -9.80
C GLY A 136 1.44 -5.89 -9.43
N MET A 137 1.73 -5.86 -8.15
CA MET A 137 3.04 -5.57 -7.61
C MET A 137 3.30 -6.32 -6.30
N ALA A 138 4.54 -6.79 -6.11
CA ALA A 138 5.04 -7.29 -4.84
C ALA A 138 5.97 -6.23 -4.23
N VAL A 139 5.71 -5.86 -2.99
CA VAL A 139 6.44 -4.82 -2.27
C VAL A 139 7.19 -5.43 -1.11
N LYS A 140 8.52 -5.32 -1.12
CA LYS A 140 9.34 -5.73 0.03
C LYS A 140 9.27 -4.66 1.12
N ILE A 141 8.75 -5.03 2.28
CA ILE A 141 8.67 -4.15 3.44
C ILE A 141 9.97 -4.23 4.26
N GLU A 142 10.38 -5.45 4.58
CA GLU A 142 11.61 -5.79 5.27
C GLU A 142 11.96 -7.26 5.00
N GLN A 143 13.00 -7.78 5.59
CA GLN A 143 13.36 -9.20 5.44
C GLN A 143 12.18 -10.10 5.83
N ASP A 144 11.85 -11.05 4.96
CA ASP A 144 10.77 -12.02 5.16
C ASP A 144 9.39 -11.39 5.42
N ARG A 145 9.17 -10.13 4.97
CA ARG A 145 7.89 -9.47 5.07
C ARG A 145 7.58 -8.65 3.82
N TRP A 146 6.49 -9.00 3.15
CA TRP A 146 6.08 -8.47 1.85
C TRP A 146 4.62 -8.05 1.86
N LEU A 147 4.28 -7.17 0.93
CA LEU A 147 2.91 -6.78 0.61
C LEU A 147 2.65 -7.12 -0.86
N LEU A 148 1.66 -7.96 -1.10
CA LEU A 148 1.17 -8.24 -2.46
C LEU A 148 -0.06 -7.38 -2.74
N VAL A 149 -0.03 -6.68 -3.85
CA VAL A 149 -1.19 -5.96 -4.40
C VAL A 149 -1.50 -6.59 -5.75
N SER A 150 -2.47 -7.48 -5.79
CA SER A 150 -2.73 -8.35 -6.94
C SER A 150 -4.13 -8.95 -6.87
N ASN A 151 -4.61 -9.50 -7.97
CA ASN A 151 -5.81 -10.33 -7.99
C ASN A 151 -5.58 -11.71 -7.33
N GLN A 152 -4.33 -12.12 -7.16
CA GLN A 152 -3.95 -13.34 -6.45
C GLN A 152 -3.74 -13.06 -4.97
N GLN A 153 -4.20 -13.98 -4.11
CA GLN A 153 -4.17 -13.81 -2.66
C GLN A 153 -3.21 -14.77 -1.95
N ALA A 154 -2.29 -15.40 -2.69
CA ALA A 154 -1.35 -16.39 -2.14
C ALA A 154 -2.05 -17.54 -1.39
N ASP A 155 -3.11 -18.10 -1.94
CA ASP A 155 -3.97 -19.10 -1.29
C ASP A 155 -3.24 -20.40 -0.91
N ALA A 156 -2.07 -20.66 -1.48
CA ALA A 156 -1.23 -21.80 -1.11
C ALA A 156 -0.58 -21.67 0.27
N LEU A 157 -0.53 -20.46 0.84
CA LEU A 157 0.04 -20.22 2.14
C LEU A 157 -1.00 -20.33 3.26
N PRO A 158 -0.59 -20.76 4.48
CA PRO A 158 -1.46 -20.69 5.64
C PRO A 158 -1.87 -19.25 5.91
N GLN A 159 -3.10 -19.06 6.37
CA GLN A 159 -3.64 -17.75 6.71
C GLN A 159 -3.41 -17.42 8.19
N GLY A 160 -2.86 -16.24 8.44
CA GLY A 160 -2.70 -15.67 9.77
C GLY A 160 -3.79 -14.65 10.12
N ASP A 161 -3.76 -14.20 11.37
CA ASP A 161 -4.65 -13.15 11.87
C ASP A 161 -4.13 -11.77 11.43
N GLU A 162 -4.99 -10.98 10.81
CA GLU A 162 -4.64 -9.63 10.33
C GLU A 162 -4.07 -8.73 11.44
N SER A 163 -4.50 -8.90 12.69
CA SER A 163 -3.98 -8.14 13.83
C SER A 163 -2.48 -8.34 14.05
N LEU A 164 -1.95 -9.53 13.73
CA LEU A 164 -0.52 -9.79 13.79
C LEU A 164 0.24 -8.95 12.77
N TRP A 165 -0.26 -8.83 11.53
CA TRP A 165 0.34 -7.97 10.51
C TRP A 165 0.45 -6.52 11.00
N TRP A 166 -0.63 -5.97 11.52
CA TRP A 166 -0.64 -4.58 12.02
C TRP A 166 0.28 -4.39 13.23
N GLY A 167 0.41 -5.40 14.08
CA GLY A 167 1.41 -5.41 15.15
C GLY A 167 2.84 -5.34 14.63
N LEU A 168 3.15 -6.04 13.54
CA LEU A 168 4.46 -5.98 12.87
C LEU A 168 4.71 -4.61 12.23
N GLU A 169 3.69 -3.99 11.63
CA GLU A 169 3.77 -2.63 11.08
C GLU A 169 4.09 -1.60 12.17
N ILE A 170 3.43 -1.67 13.31
CA ILE A 170 3.68 -0.78 14.47
C ILE A 170 5.12 -0.97 14.98
N LYS A 171 5.57 -2.22 15.13
CA LYS A 171 6.92 -2.55 15.56
C LYS A 171 7.99 -2.01 14.59
N ALA A 172 7.70 -1.99 13.29
CA ALA A 172 8.57 -1.43 12.26
C ALA A 172 8.53 0.09 12.17
N GLY A 173 7.68 0.76 12.97
CA GLY A 173 7.52 2.22 12.94
C GLY A 173 6.74 2.75 11.74
N LEU A 174 5.91 1.92 11.12
CA LEU A 174 5.07 2.26 9.96
C LEU A 174 3.63 2.49 10.42
N PRO A 175 3.23 3.71 10.79
CA PRO A 175 1.92 3.98 11.35
C PRO A 175 0.82 3.81 10.29
N HIS A 176 -0.27 3.16 10.70
CA HIS A 176 -1.52 3.11 9.94
C HIS A 176 -2.44 4.22 10.40
N MET A 177 -2.81 5.13 9.50
CA MET A 177 -3.69 6.26 9.82
C MET A 177 -5.15 5.88 9.61
N GLU A 178 -5.95 6.08 10.64
CA GLU A 178 -7.41 6.01 10.59
C GLU A 178 -8.03 7.41 10.43
N ALA A 179 -9.26 7.50 9.95
CA ALA A 179 -9.93 8.79 9.75
C ALA A 179 -10.04 9.64 11.02
N VAL A 180 -10.10 8.99 12.19
CA VAL A 180 -10.12 9.66 13.50
C VAL A 180 -8.86 10.48 13.76
N HIS A 181 -7.75 10.15 13.15
CA HIS A 181 -6.47 10.85 13.29
C HIS A 181 -6.30 12.00 12.27
N GLN A 182 -7.22 12.10 11.30
CA GLN A 182 -7.13 13.13 10.27
C GLN A 182 -7.39 14.51 10.86
N GLY A 183 -6.46 15.43 10.61
CA GLY A 183 -6.60 16.79 11.06
C GLY A 183 -6.30 17.03 12.55
N SER A 184 -5.74 16.04 13.27
CA SER A 184 -5.33 16.18 14.68
C SER A 184 -4.00 16.93 14.84
#